data_6b9d021935cb279d0469096b08d53f5f
#
_entry.id   6b9d021935cb279d0469096b08d53f5f
#
_cell.length_a   1.000
_cell.length_b   1.000
_cell.length_c   1.000
_cell.angle_alpha   90.00
_cell.angle_beta   90.00
_cell.angle_gamma   90.00
#
_symmetry.space_group_name_H-M   'P 1'
#
loop_
_entity.id
_entity.type
_entity.pdbx_description
1 polymer ?
#
loop_
_entity_poly.entity_id
_entity_poly.type
_entity_poly.pdbx_seq_one_letter_code
_entity_poly.pdbx_strand_id
1 'polypeptide(L)'
;MPSAKTKITIKKDKGTKLEYTFKSDVLFKMLFVRYPDLLKRLVAVLLGIPLESIEQFQTINTEMPPEEIGKKFCRLDIHMIVDGKRVNLEIQVEDEGNYPERSMFHWGKMFTSSLPAGNDYSLLPKTIVISILGFTQFDCEEVHSEFAPMEVTRHEILSDKQRYHFFELPKLPNVDSIDTTNEKDLWLALFNAETEEELEKLITSGGEVMSQAVAAYRGITATEEFKHLEILRARTKHDEAQALNNVRRQRDEHWQGVVADKDAVIADKDIVIADKDTVIADKDARIAELEAQLSKK
;
A
#
# COMPACT_ATOMS: atom_id res chain seq x y z
N MET A 1 23.90 30.76 14.05
CA MET A 1 24.38 29.38 13.85
C MET A 1 23.41 28.42 14.51
N PRO A 2 22.65 27.59 13.79
CA PRO A 2 21.77 26.60 14.40
C PRO A 2 22.56 25.35 14.78
N SER A 3 22.39 24.94 16.00
CA SER A 3 22.96 23.75 16.65
C SER A 3 22.55 22.48 15.93
N ALA A 4 23.52 21.70 15.49
CA ALA A 4 23.31 20.36 14.94
C ALA A 4 22.77 19.43 16.03
N LYS A 5 21.50 19.03 15.93
CA LYS A 5 20.94 17.94 16.72
C LYS A 5 21.53 16.61 16.22
N THR A 6 22.47 16.06 16.96
CA THR A 6 23.02 14.72 16.75
C THR A 6 21.88 13.71 16.91
N LYS A 7 21.42 13.09 15.83
CA LYS A 7 20.52 11.93 15.88
C LYS A 7 21.31 10.76 16.48
N ILE A 8 21.05 10.43 17.73
CA ILE A 8 21.53 9.19 18.33
C ILE A 8 20.70 8.06 17.71
N THR A 9 21.30 7.33 16.79
CA THR A 9 20.77 6.06 16.28
C THR A 9 20.97 5.01 17.37
N ILE A 10 19.94 4.76 18.18
CA ILE A 10 19.93 3.65 19.11
C ILE A 10 19.90 2.38 18.26
N LYS A 11 20.95 1.57 18.30
CA LYS A 11 20.97 0.23 17.72
C LYS A 11 19.84 -0.56 18.39
N LYS A 12 18.82 -0.97 17.60
CA LYS A 12 17.82 -1.94 18.04
C LYS A 12 18.57 -3.16 18.60
N ASP A 13 18.30 -3.52 19.84
CA ASP A 13 18.76 -4.76 20.43
C ASP A 13 18.27 -5.91 19.56
N LYS A 14 19.15 -6.87 19.26
CA LYS A 14 18.82 -7.98 18.36
C LYS A 14 18.05 -9.05 19.12
N GLY A 15 16.78 -8.79 19.43
CA GLY A 15 15.88 -9.81 19.92
C GLY A 15 15.69 -10.97 18.93
N THR A 16 15.14 -12.09 19.37
CA THR A 16 14.83 -13.25 18.52
C THR A 16 13.78 -12.87 17.50
N LYS A 17 14.12 -12.86 16.22
CA LYS A 17 13.20 -12.49 15.15
C LYS A 17 12.07 -13.49 15.01
N LEU A 18 10.86 -12.99 14.77
CA LEU A 18 9.73 -13.82 14.40
C LEU A 18 9.97 -14.45 13.02
N GLU A 19 9.65 -15.73 12.88
CA GLU A 19 9.66 -16.43 11.59
C GLU A 19 8.59 -15.86 10.65
N TYR A 20 7.40 -15.58 11.21
CA TYR A 20 6.27 -14.95 10.52
C TYR A 20 5.82 -13.72 11.30
N THR A 21 5.61 -12.60 10.63
CA THR A 21 5.10 -11.40 11.28
C THR A 21 3.59 -11.25 11.03
N PHE A 22 2.92 -10.45 11.86
CA PHE A 22 1.51 -10.13 11.66
C PHE A 22 1.23 -9.36 10.35
N LYS A 23 2.28 -8.93 9.64
CA LYS A 23 2.19 -8.32 8.30
C LYS A 23 1.94 -9.36 7.19
N SER A 24 2.02 -10.67 7.48
CA SER A 24 1.60 -11.70 6.54
C SER A 24 0.10 -11.60 6.27
N ASP A 25 -0.29 -11.43 5.00
CA ASP A 25 -1.69 -11.38 4.57
C ASP A 25 -2.40 -12.73 4.83
N VAL A 26 -1.70 -13.86 4.72
CA VAL A 26 -2.22 -15.19 5.07
C VAL A 26 -2.51 -15.28 6.56
N LEU A 27 -1.53 -14.90 7.40
CA LEU A 27 -1.69 -14.92 8.85
C LEU A 27 -2.83 -14.01 9.30
N PHE A 28 -2.87 -12.79 8.76
CA PHE A 28 -3.91 -11.80 9.04
C PHE A 28 -5.30 -12.36 8.76
N LYS A 29 -5.50 -12.94 7.58
CA LYS A 29 -6.78 -13.54 7.21
C LYS A 29 -7.13 -14.73 8.11
N MET A 30 -6.19 -15.67 8.31
CA MET A 30 -6.43 -16.86 9.16
C MET A 30 -6.75 -16.47 10.60
N LEU A 31 -6.03 -15.49 11.15
CA LEU A 31 -6.23 -15.03 12.52
C LEU A 31 -7.68 -14.53 12.70
N PHE A 32 -8.10 -13.60 11.86
CA PHE A 32 -9.39 -12.93 12.06
C PHE A 32 -10.60 -13.74 11.55
N VAL A 33 -10.39 -14.69 10.65
CA VAL A 33 -11.45 -15.66 10.29
C VAL A 33 -11.67 -16.69 11.40
N ARG A 34 -10.59 -17.16 12.04
CA ARG A 34 -10.67 -18.17 13.12
C ARG A 34 -11.06 -17.57 14.46
N TYR A 35 -10.76 -16.31 14.70
CA TYR A 35 -11.02 -15.60 15.95
C TYR A 35 -11.86 -14.35 15.70
N PRO A 36 -13.15 -14.49 15.36
CA PRO A 36 -14.03 -13.37 15.02
C PRO A 36 -14.22 -12.37 16.18
N ASP A 37 -14.10 -12.82 17.42
CA ASP A 37 -14.18 -11.91 18.58
C ASP A 37 -12.98 -10.94 18.64
N LEU A 38 -11.78 -11.42 18.30
CA LEU A 38 -10.61 -10.56 18.16
C LEU A 38 -10.79 -9.57 17.00
N LEU A 39 -11.37 -10.02 15.88
CA LEU A 39 -11.68 -9.14 14.75
C LEU A 39 -12.70 -8.05 15.15
N LYS A 40 -13.80 -8.44 15.80
CA LYS A 40 -14.82 -7.50 16.29
C LYS A 40 -14.19 -6.42 17.18
N ARG A 41 -13.33 -6.83 18.09
CA ARG A 41 -12.63 -5.93 19.01
C ARG A 41 -11.65 -4.99 18.28
N LEU A 42 -10.84 -5.54 17.38
CA LEU A 42 -9.94 -4.74 16.54
C LEU A 42 -10.71 -3.66 15.77
N VAL A 43 -11.80 -4.03 15.09
CA VAL A 43 -12.60 -3.10 14.30
C VAL A 43 -13.24 -2.02 15.18
N ALA A 44 -13.76 -2.39 16.35
CA ALA A 44 -14.29 -1.43 17.32
C ALA A 44 -13.24 -0.38 17.71
N VAL A 45 -12.04 -0.84 18.02
CA VAL A 45 -10.92 0.04 18.44
C VAL A 45 -10.43 0.92 17.28
N LEU A 46 -10.29 0.37 16.05
CA LEU A 46 -9.85 1.14 14.90
C LEU A 46 -10.88 2.20 14.46
N LEU A 47 -12.16 1.91 14.63
CA LEU A 47 -13.25 2.85 14.35
C LEU A 47 -13.56 3.81 15.52
N GLY A 48 -12.94 3.58 16.69
CA GLY A 48 -13.18 4.40 17.89
C GLY A 48 -14.61 4.28 18.45
N ILE A 49 -15.24 3.09 18.30
CA ILE A 49 -16.58 2.81 18.83
C ILE A 49 -16.51 1.81 19.99
N PRO A 50 -17.36 1.95 21.00
CA PRO A 50 -17.41 0.99 22.11
C PRO A 50 -17.74 -0.41 21.61
N LEU A 51 -17.00 -1.43 22.08
CA LEU A 51 -17.20 -2.82 21.68
C LEU A 51 -18.64 -3.29 21.97
N GLU A 52 -19.18 -2.85 23.10
CA GLU A 52 -20.53 -3.19 23.59
C GLU A 52 -21.64 -2.56 22.72
N SER A 53 -21.32 -1.51 21.98
CA SER A 53 -22.27 -0.87 21.07
C SER A 53 -22.50 -1.62 19.77
N ILE A 54 -21.64 -2.60 19.45
CA ILE A 54 -21.77 -3.40 18.23
C ILE A 54 -22.79 -4.52 18.48
N GLU A 55 -24.00 -4.34 17.95
CA GLU A 55 -25.09 -5.33 18.05
C GLU A 55 -24.97 -6.41 16.98
N GLN A 56 -24.61 -6.00 15.74
CA GLN A 56 -24.49 -6.92 14.61
C GLN A 56 -23.05 -6.92 14.09
N PHE A 57 -22.44 -8.10 14.06
CA PHE A 57 -21.13 -8.32 13.49
C PHE A 57 -21.10 -9.59 12.66
N GLN A 58 -20.85 -9.48 11.37
CA GLN A 58 -20.80 -10.62 10.46
C GLN A 58 -19.67 -10.46 9.45
N THR A 59 -18.80 -11.45 9.36
CA THR A 59 -17.83 -11.58 8.27
C THR A 59 -18.50 -12.15 7.03
N ILE A 60 -18.22 -11.58 5.85
CA ILE A 60 -18.86 -11.97 4.59
C ILE A 60 -18.01 -12.97 3.81
N ASN A 61 -16.69 -12.75 3.74
CA ASN A 61 -15.76 -13.57 2.97
C ASN A 61 -14.82 -14.37 3.88
N THR A 62 -15.35 -15.42 4.48
CA THR A 62 -14.58 -16.27 5.40
C THR A 62 -13.80 -17.38 4.70
N GLU A 63 -14.09 -17.64 3.42
CA GLU A 63 -13.44 -18.70 2.66
C GLU A 63 -11.98 -18.36 2.35
N MET A 64 -11.12 -19.32 2.58
CA MET A 64 -9.74 -19.32 2.11
C MET A 64 -9.63 -20.42 1.03
N PRO A 65 -9.88 -20.10 -0.26
CA PRO A 65 -9.79 -21.09 -1.31
C PRO A 65 -8.33 -21.50 -1.52
N PRO A 66 -7.92 -22.72 -1.17
CA PRO A 66 -6.53 -23.18 -1.33
C PRO A 66 -6.13 -23.24 -2.82
N GLU A 67 -7.10 -23.36 -3.72
CA GLU A 67 -6.87 -23.49 -5.16
C GLU A 67 -6.71 -22.14 -5.88
N GLU A 68 -7.10 -21.03 -5.27
CA GLU A 68 -7.02 -19.69 -5.87
C GLU A 68 -5.77 -18.91 -5.45
N ILE A 69 -5.00 -19.41 -4.49
CA ILE A 69 -3.73 -18.80 -4.06
C ILE A 69 -2.72 -18.72 -5.21
N GLY A 70 -2.83 -19.57 -6.22
CA GLY A 70 -2.02 -19.53 -7.46
C GLY A 70 -2.56 -18.62 -8.57
N LYS A 71 -3.73 -18.03 -8.40
CA LYS A 71 -4.31 -17.07 -9.36
C LYS A 71 -4.26 -15.67 -8.77
N LYS A 72 -4.12 -14.65 -9.60
CA LYS A 72 -4.02 -13.21 -9.38
C LYS A 72 -4.99 -12.58 -8.33
N PHE A 73 -5.59 -13.37 -7.44
CA PHE A 73 -6.72 -13.04 -6.57
C PHE A 73 -6.43 -13.08 -5.07
N CYS A 74 -5.18 -13.24 -4.65
CA CYS A 74 -4.89 -13.28 -3.23
C CYS A 74 -4.88 -11.88 -2.59
N ARG A 75 -6.02 -11.19 -2.66
CA ARG A 75 -6.34 -10.13 -1.72
C ARG A 75 -7.06 -10.76 -0.56
N LEU A 76 -6.35 -10.90 0.54
CA LEU A 76 -6.88 -11.50 1.75
C LEU A 76 -7.57 -10.45 2.63
N ASP A 77 -8.31 -9.55 1.99
CA ASP A 77 -9.14 -8.55 2.67
C ASP A 77 -10.23 -9.23 3.48
N ILE A 78 -10.64 -8.62 4.56
CA ILE A 78 -11.74 -9.10 5.40
C ILE A 78 -12.93 -8.16 5.22
N HIS A 79 -13.97 -8.67 4.58
CA HIS A 79 -15.23 -7.93 4.41
C HIS A 79 -16.20 -8.32 5.51
N MET A 80 -16.85 -7.32 6.09
CA MET A 80 -17.80 -7.54 7.19
C MET A 80 -18.95 -6.54 7.17
N ILE A 81 -20.02 -6.91 7.87
CA ILE A 81 -21.13 -6.01 8.23
C ILE A 81 -21.05 -5.72 9.72
N VAL A 82 -21.04 -4.44 10.06
CA VAL A 82 -21.01 -3.93 11.44
C VAL A 82 -22.18 -2.96 11.59
N ASP A 83 -23.25 -3.37 12.28
CA ASP A 83 -24.47 -2.58 12.47
C ASP A 83 -25.01 -1.98 11.16
N GLY A 84 -25.14 -2.83 10.14
CA GLY A 84 -25.60 -2.44 8.80
C GLY A 84 -24.58 -1.67 7.95
N LYS A 85 -23.42 -1.28 8.50
CA LYS A 85 -22.31 -0.66 7.76
C LYS A 85 -21.49 -1.74 7.08
N ARG A 86 -21.03 -1.48 5.86
CA ARG A 86 -20.06 -2.37 5.18
C ARG A 86 -18.65 -1.91 5.49
N VAL A 87 -17.85 -2.82 5.99
CA VAL A 87 -16.46 -2.55 6.38
C VAL A 87 -15.53 -3.50 5.63
N ASN A 88 -14.50 -2.96 5.01
CA ASN A 88 -13.36 -3.70 4.49
C ASN A 88 -12.15 -3.41 5.39
N LEU A 89 -11.48 -4.46 5.86
CA LEU A 89 -10.23 -4.37 6.59
C LEU A 89 -9.14 -5.10 5.80
N GLU A 90 -8.06 -4.40 5.48
CA GLU A 90 -6.91 -4.97 4.79
C GLU A 90 -5.60 -4.55 5.43
N ILE A 91 -4.57 -5.39 5.25
CA ILE A 91 -3.19 -5.06 5.56
C ILE A 91 -2.37 -5.01 4.27
N GLN A 92 -1.67 -3.91 4.03
CA GLN A 92 -0.82 -3.73 2.86
C GLN A 92 0.60 -3.42 3.28
N VAL A 93 1.53 -4.27 2.91
CA VAL A 93 2.92 -4.17 3.38
C VAL A 93 3.82 -3.42 2.39
N GLU A 94 3.58 -3.59 1.09
CA GLU A 94 4.38 -3.02 0.02
C GLU A 94 3.67 -1.82 -0.62
N ASP A 95 4.39 -0.72 -0.80
CA ASP A 95 3.88 0.43 -1.54
C ASP A 95 4.01 0.17 -3.06
N GLU A 96 2.86 0.07 -3.72
CA GLU A 96 2.76 -0.06 -5.18
C GLU A 96 2.63 1.31 -5.88
N GLY A 97 2.65 2.42 -5.14
CA GLY A 97 2.56 3.79 -5.65
C GLY A 97 1.15 4.22 -6.10
N ASN A 98 0.12 3.42 -5.85
CA ASN A 98 -1.27 3.69 -6.26
C ASN A 98 -2.30 3.26 -5.21
N TYR A 99 -1.90 3.20 -3.96
CA TYR A 99 -2.74 2.64 -2.91
C TYR A 99 -4.02 3.46 -2.63
N PRO A 100 -4.01 4.82 -2.64
CA PRO A 100 -5.23 5.60 -2.50
C PRO A 100 -6.28 5.27 -3.56
N GLU A 101 -5.90 5.19 -4.83
CA GLU A 101 -6.81 4.86 -5.94
C GLU A 101 -7.34 3.44 -5.80
N ARG A 102 -6.50 2.51 -5.37
CA ARG A 102 -6.88 1.13 -5.09
C ARG A 102 -7.92 1.05 -3.98
N SER A 103 -7.73 1.78 -2.88
CA SER A 103 -8.69 1.81 -1.77
C SER A 103 -10.04 2.42 -2.19
N MET A 104 -10.01 3.46 -3.03
CA MET A 104 -11.22 4.06 -3.64
C MET A 104 -11.95 3.07 -4.56
N PHE A 105 -11.22 2.31 -5.37
CA PHE A 105 -11.81 1.27 -6.23
C PHE A 105 -12.50 0.17 -5.42
N HIS A 106 -11.86 -0.31 -4.34
CA HIS A 106 -12.45 -1.31 -3.43
C HIS A 106 -13.71 -0.79 -2.75
N TRP A 107 -13.65 0.45 -2.25
CA TRP A 107 -14.81 1.11 -1.70
C TRP A 107 -15.97 1.19 -2.72
N GLY A 108 -15.69 1.69 -3.94
CA GLY A 108 -16.69 1.83 -4.99
C GLY A 108 -17.35 0.51 -5.36
N LYS A 109 -16.56 -0.56 -5.51
CA LYS A 109 -17.06 -1.92 -5.77
C LYS A 109 -17.99 -2.41 -4.65
N MET A 110 -17.58 -2.23 -3.40
CA MET A 110 -18.36 -2.65 -2.24
C MET A 110 -19.63 -1.83 -2.08
N PHE A 111 -19.57 -0.51 -2.28
CA PHE A 111 -20.68 0.41 -2.20
C PHE A 111 -21.73 0.13 -3.27
N THR A 112 -21.32 0.04 -4.54
CA THR A 112 -22.24 -0.18 -5.67
C THR A 112 -22.88 -1.57 -5.66
N SER A 113 -22.15 -2.60 -5.21
CA SER A 113 -22.71 -3.97 -5.09
C SER A 113 -23.75 -4.10 -3.96
N SER A 114 -23.93 -3.06 -3.15
CA SER A 114 -24.83 -3.08 -1.99
C SER A 114 -26.28 -2.73 -2.32
N LEU A 115 -26.54 -2.19 -3.52
CA LEU A 115 -27.87 -1.73 -3.91
C LEU A 115 -28.38 -2.56 -5.10
N PRO A 116 -29.43 -3.36 -4.92
CA PRO A 116 -30.10 -4.03 -6.03
C PRO A 116 -30.69 -3.04 -7.03
N ALA A 117 -30.76 -3.44 -8.30
CA ALA A 117 -31.34 -2.60 -9.35
C ALA A 117 -32.79 -2.19 -9.03
N GLY A 118 -33.08 -0.91 -9.19
CA GLY A 118 -34.43 -0.34 -8.95
C GLY A 118 -34.68 0.13 -7.52
N ASN A 119 -33.75 -0.07 -6.60
CA ASN A 119 -33.89 0.42 -5.23
C ASN A 119 -33.48 1.89 -5.10
N ASP A 120 -34.01 2.56 -4.05
CA ASP A 120 -33.68 3.94 -3.72
C ASP A 120 -32.23 4.08 -3.24
N TYR A 121 -31.52 5.08 -3.74
CA TYR A 121 -30.12 5.37 -3.35
C TYR A 121 -29.97 5.73 -1.87
N SER A 122 -31.03 6.17 -1.18
CA SER A 122 -31.01 6.43 0.26
C SER A 122 -30.71 5.16 1.08
N LEU A 123 -31.00 3.99 0.53
CA LEU A 123 -30.77 2.67 1.14
C LEU A 123 -29.32 2.20 1.06
N LEU A 124 -28.45 2.91 0.31
CA LEU A 124 -27.03 2.60 0.28
C LEU A 124 -26.41 2.64 1.69
N PRO A 125 -25.73 1.58 2.13
CA PRO A 125 -25.13 1.53 3.46
C PRO A 125 -23.91 2.45 3.58
N LYS A 126 -23.60 2.90 4.78
CA LYS A 126 -22.29 3.44 5.08
C LYS A 126 -21.22 2.39 4.77
N THR A 127 -20.22 2.78 4.00
CA THR A 127 -19.15 1.88 3.54
C THR A 127 -17.81 2.46 3.97
N ILE A 128 -17.03 1.65 4.67
CA ILE A 128 -15.79 2.03 5.33
C ILE A 128 -14.66 1.13 4.83
N VAL A 129 -13.54 1.71 4.44
CA VAL A 129 -12.29 0.99 4.18
C VAL A 129 -11.32 1.30 5.30
N ILE A 130 -10.79 0.27 5.93
CA ILE A 130 -9.75 0.35 6.97
C ILE A 130 -8.50 -0.30 6.39
N SER A 131 -7.42 0.46 6.32
CA SER A 131 -6.14 0.04 5.75
C SER A 131 -5.04 0.14 6.79
N ILE A 132 -4.39 -0.97 7.09
CA ILE A 132 -3.18 -1.03 7.92
C ILE A 132 -1.99 -1.09 6.97
N LEU A 133 -1.14 -0.04 6.98
CA LEU A 133 -0.06 0.14 6.01
C LEU A 133 1.31 -0.13 6.63
N GLY A 134 2.10 -0.98 5.99
CA GLY A 134 3.50 -1.23 6.33
C GLY A 134 4.47 -0.16 5.80
N PHE A 135 3.96 0.90 5.17
CA PHE A 135 4.72 1.99 4.56
C PHE A 135 4.08 3.35 4.89
N THR A 136 4.84 4.42 4.66
CA THR A 136 4.36 5.80 4.82
C THR A 136 3.69 6.26 3.54
N GLN A 137 2.40 6.63 3.63
CA GLN A 137 1.58 7.08 2.51
C GLN A 137 1.40 8.60 2.50
N PHE A 138 1.32 9.25 3.65
CA PHE A 138 1.01 10.67 3.79
C PHE A 138 2.13 11.43 4.50
N ASP A 139 2.38 12.68 4.07
CA ASP A 139 3.37 13.59 4.65
C ASP A 139 2.85 14.27 5.94
N CYS A 140 2.38 13.48 6.90
CA CYS A 140 1.97 13.93 8.22
C CYS A 140 2.63 13.06 9.29
N GLU A 141 2.67 13.52 10.54
CA GLU A 141 3.29 12.76 11.64
C GLU A 141 2.30 11.76 12.28
N GLU A 142 1.00 11.98 12.08
CA GLU A 142 -0.05 11.15 12.66
C GLU A 142 -0.06 9.75 12.06
N VAL A 143 -0.21 8.75 12.95
CA VAL A 143 -0.32 7.33 12.57
C VAL A 143 -1.63 7.03 11.85
N HIS A 144 -2.69 7.76 12.18
CA HIS A 144 -4.04 7.55 11.66
C HIS A 144 -4.51 8.76 10.86
N SER A 145 -4.97 8.50 9.64
CA SER A 145 -5.65 9.47 8.79
C SER A 145 -7.05 8.98 8.43
N GLU A 146 -8.06 9.85 8.59
CA GLU A 146 -9.45 9.60 8.17
C GLU A 146 -9.82 10.52 7.02
N PHE A 147 -10.39 9.94 5.94
CA PHE A 147 -10.86 10.69 4.77
C PHE A 147 -12.35 10.49 4.53
N ALA A 148 -13.00 11.58 4.09
CA ALA A 148 -14.38 11.63 3.68
C ALA A 148 -14.54 12.55 2.46
N PRO A 149 -15.59 12.36 1.61
CA PRO A 149 -15.88 13.32 0.56
C PRO A 149 -16.31 14.67 1.17
N MET A 150 -15.66 15.73 0.76
CA MET A 150 -15.80 17.04 1.36
C MET A 150 -15.83 18.13 0.29
N GLU A 151 -16.61 19.19 0.50
CA GLU A 151 -16.54 20.41 -0.29
C GLU A 151 -15.19 21.11 0.03
N VAL A 152 -14.44 21.47 -1.02
CA VAL A 152 -13.02 21.81 -0.90
C VAL A 152 -12.74 23.20 -0.32
N THR A 153 -13.74 24.10 -0.30
CA THR A 153 -13.59 25.49 0.16
C THR A 153 -14.12 25.70 1.56
N ARG A 154 -15.31 25.16 1.85
CA ARG A 154 -16.01 25.33 3.15
C ARG A 154 -15.76 24.16 4.10
N HIS A 155 -15.16 23.07 3.60
CA HIS A 155 -14.86 21.85 4.34
C HIS A 155 -16.12 21.16 4.94
N GLU A 156 -17.24 21.23 4.19
CA GLU A 156 -18.48 20.54 4.56
C GLU A 156 -18.49 19.12 4.01
N ILE A 157 -18.78 18.14 4.88
CA ILE A 157 -18.84 16.72 4.46
C ILE A 157 -20.07 16.53 3.56
N LEU A 158 -19.85 16.03 2.34
CA LEU A 158 -20.92 15.76 1.36
C LEU A 158 -21.85 14.63 1.83
N SER A 159 -21.26 13.57 2.41
CA SER A 159 -22.00 12.39 2.87
C SER A 159 -21.17 11.66 3.94
N ASP A 160 -21.86 11.08 4.92
CA ASP A 160 -21.24 10.20 5.90
C ASP A 160 -21.10 8.74 5.41
N LYS A 161 -21.62 8.42 4.22
CA LYS A 161 -21.63 7.06 3.66
C LYS A 161 -20.27 6.57 3.17
N GLN A 162 -19.30 7.47 3.02
CA GLN A 162 -17.95 7.16 2.56
C GLN A 162 -16.92 7.53 3.60
N ARG A 163 -16.10 6.54 4.02
CA ARG A 163 -14.98 6.75 4.94
C ARG A 163 -13.82 5.85 4.58
N TYR A 164 -12.61 6.40 4.75
CA TYR A 164 -11.35 5.67 4.67
C TYR A 164 -10.55 5.94 5.93
N HIS A 165 -10.04 4.89 6.54
CA HIS A 165 -9.12 4.96 7.66
C HIS A 165 -7.81 4.31 7.26
N PHE A 166 -6.72 5.06 7.33
CA PHE A 166 -5.37 4.59 7.07
C PHE A 166 -4.57 4.63 8.36
N PHE A 167 -3.96 3.51 8.71
CA PHE A 167 -3.08 3.37 9.86
C PHE A 167 -1.68 3.01 9.36
N GLU A 168 -0.73 3.93 9.51
CA GLU A 168 0.62 3.84 8.97
C GLU A 168 1.60 3.34 10.03
N LEU A 169 1.89 2.03 10.01
CA LEU A 169 2.73 1.37 11.01
C LEU A 169 4.15 1.98 11.16
N PRO A 170 4.83 2.48 10.09
CA PRO A 170 6.14 3.11 10.25
C PRO A 170 6.16 4.39 11.09
N LYS A 171 5.01 5.01 11.30
CA LYS A 171 4.86 6.23 12.13
C LYS A 171 4.68 5.92 13.62
N LEU A 172 4.46 4.64 13.97
CA LEU A 172 4.34 4.24 15.36
C LEU A 172 5.66 4.45 16.11
N PRO A 173 5.59 4.91 17.36
CA PRO A 173 6.75 4.89 18.24
C PRO A 173 7.20 3.46 18.51
N ASN A 174 8.41 3.29 19.05
CA ASN A 174 8.86 1.97 19.49
C ASN A 174 7.90 1.40 20.54
N VAL A 175 7.81 0.07 20.61
CA VAL A 175 6.96 -0.65 21.57
C VAL A 175 7.17 -0.22 23.04
N ASP A 176 8.38 0.23 23.38
CA ASP A 176 8.71 0.76 24.70
C ASP A 176 8.16 2.17 24.98
N SER A 177 7.64 2.85 23.96
CA SER A 177 7.18 4.26 24.02
C SER A 177 5.71 4.41 23.63
N ILE A 178 5.00 3.33 23.35
CA ILE A 178 3.56 3.38 23.03
C ILE A 178 2.74 3.65 24.28
N ASP A 179 1.56 4.26 24.09
CA ASP A 179 0.59 4.38 25.16
C ASP A 179 -0.11 3.03 25.38
N THR A 180 0.32 2.32 26.42
CA THR A 180 -0.24 1.01 26.78
C THR A 180 -1.67 1.07 27.34
N THR A 181 -2.20 2.26 27.63
CA THR A 181 -3.61 2.48 27.99
C THR A 181 -4.51 2.61 26.77
N ASN A 182 -3.92 2.86 25.59
CA ASN A 182 -4.61 2.98 24.32
C ASN A 182 -4.61 1.62 23.60
N GLU A 183 -5.72 0.92 23.61
CA GLU A 183 -5.84 -0.39 22.97
C GLU A 183 -5.53 -0.35 21.45
N LYS A 184 -5.82 0.76 20.78
CA LYS A 184 -5.47 0.95 19.35
C LYS A 184 -3.96 0.90 19.15
N ASP A 185 -3.19 1.55 19.98
CA ASP A 185 -1.72 1.55 19.85
C ASP A 185 -1.14 0.16 20.14
N LEU A 186 -1.73 -0.59 21.07
CA LEU A 186 -1.36 -1.99 21.32
C LEU A 186 -1.61 -2.88 20.09
N TRP A 187 -2.78 -2.78 19.45
CA TRP A 187 -3.07 -3.54 18.23
C TRP A 187 -2.15 -3.17 17.07
N LEU A 188 -1.91 -1.87 16.86
CA LEU A 188 -1.02 -1.42 15.80
C LEU A 188 0.44 -1.87 16.07
N ALA A 189 0.88 -1.82 17.32
CA ALA A 189 2.19 -2.31 17.72
C ALA A 189 2.31 -3.83 17.51
N LEU A 190 1.24 -4.60 17.75
CA LEU A 190 1.20 -6.04 17.48
C LEU A 190 1.41 -6.33 15.99
N PHE A 191 0.75 -5.59 15.09
CA PHE A 191 0.98 -5.71 13.65
C PHE A 191 2.40 -5.32 13.24
N ASN A 192 3.04 -4.43 13.99
CA ASN A 192 4.39 -3.96 13.69
C ASN A 192 5.50 -4.78 14.38
N ALA A 193 5.15 -5.71 15.27
CA ALA A 193 6.11 -6.54 16.01
C ALA A 193 6.93 -7.44 15.07
N GLU A 194 8.24 -7.49 15.30
CA GLU A 194 9.22 -8.26 14.53
C GLU A 194 10.01 -9.25 15.38
N THR A 195 9.87 -9.19 16.72
CA THR A 195 10.63 -10.01 17.66
C THR A 195 9.75 -10.61 18.75
N GLU A 196 10.19 -11.77 19.32
CA GLU A 196 9.51 -12.40 20.46
C GLU A 196 9.50 -11.49 21.67
N GLU A 197 10.54 -10.69 21.91
CA GLU A 197 10.62 -9.76 23.02
C GLU A 197 9.56 -8.65 22.93
N GLU A 198 9.26 -8.18 21.71
CA GLU A 198 8.18 -7.23 21.48
C GLU A 198 6.81 -7.85 21.77
N LEU A 199 6.59 -9.12 21.39
CA LEU A 199 5.36 -9.84 21.72
C LEU A 199 5.18 -10.01 23.23
N GLU A 200 6.23 -10.39 23.98
CA GLU A 200 6.16 -10.53 25.43
C GLU A 200 5.87 -9.20 26.14
N LYS A 201 6.42 -8.09 25.63
CA LYS A 201 6.08 -6.75 26.13
C LYS A 201 4.60 -6.42 25.90
N LEU A 202 4.07 -6.72 24.72
CA LEU A 202 2.66 -6.49 24.38
C LEU A 202 1.72 -7.35 25.23
N ILE A 203 2.06 -8.62 25.49
CA ILE A 203 1.32 -9.49 26.40
C ILE A 203 1.27 -8.85 27.81
N THR A 204 2.42 -8.41 28.32
CA THR A 204 2.53 -7.83 29.65
C THR A 204 1.74 -6.53 29.78
N SER A 205 1.78 -5.67 28.75
CA SER A 205 1.16 -4.34 28.77
C SER A 205 -0.32 -4.35 28.39
N GLY A 206 -0.72 -5.22 27.45
CA GLY A 206 -2.08 -5.26 26.89
C GLY A 206 -3.00 -6.30 27.53
N GLY A 207 -2.51 -6.97 28.57
CA GLY A 207 -3.32 -7.90 29.37
C GLY A 207 -3.92 -9.04 28.60
N GLU A 208 -5.18 -9.38 28.93
CA GLU A 208 -5.86 -10.57 28.39
C GLU A 208 -6.00 -10.55 26.88
N VAL A 209 -6.31 -9.39 26.28
CA VAL A 209 -6.56 -9.27 24.84
C VAL A 209 -5.31 -9.56 24.03
N MET A 210 -4.19 -8.93 24.40
CA MET A 210 -2.91 -9.18 23.71
C MET A 210 -2.42 -10.60 23.96
N SER A 211 -2.65 -11.15 25.15
CA SER A 211 -2.36 -12.56 25.45
C SER A 211 -3.15 -13.50 24.53
N GLN A 212 -4.44 -13.24 24.32
CA GLN A 212 -5.27 -14.02 23.41
C GLN A 212 -4.83 -13.88 21.96
N ALA A 213 -4.53 -12.66 21.51
CA ALA A 213 -4.08 -12.41 20.13
C ALA A 213 -2.74 -13.09 19.84
N VAL A 214 -1.76 -13.03 20.75
CA VAL A 214 -0.47 -13.70 20.59
C VAL A 214 -0.60 -15.22 20.71
N ALA A 215 -1.48 -15.72 21.59
CA ALA A 215 -1.75 -17.17 21.67
C ALA A 215 -2.38 -17.69 20.37
N ALA A 216 -3.32 -16.94 19.79
CA ALA A 216 -3.92 -17.25 18.49
C ALA A 216 -2.88 -17.25 17.37
N TYR A 217 -2.00 -16.24 17.32
CA TYR A 217 -0.86 -16.15 16.41
C TYR A 217 0.02 -17.42 16.51
N ARG A 218 0.49 -17.75 17.71
CA ARG A 218 1.35 -18.92 17.94
C ARG A 218 0.64 -20.22 17.55
N GLY A 219 -0.66 -20.33 17.86
CA GLY A 219 -1.48 -21.48 17.47
C GLY A 219 -1.60 -21.64 15.95
N ILE A 220 -1.79 -20.58 15.21
CA ILE A 220 -1.90 -20.61 13.74
C ILE A 220 -0.55 -20.91 13.11
N THR A 221 0.50 -20.19 13.47
CA THR A 221 1.84 -20.33 12.86
C THR A 221 2.47 -21.69 13.07
N ALA A 222 2.05 -22.42 14.12
CA ALA A 222 2.46 -23.80 14.37
C ALA A 222 1.81 -24.82 13.42
N THR A 223 0.72 -24.47 12.73
CA THR A 223 -0.02 -25.42 11.87
C THR A 223 0.65 -25.66 10.53
N GLU A 224 0.58 -26.91 10.05
CA GLU A 224 1.07 -27.26 8.70
C GLU A 224 0.23 -26.61 7.61
N GLU A 225 -1.05 -26.35 7.85
CA GLU A 225 -1.93 -25.62 6.94
C GLU A 225 -1.41 -24.21 6.69
N PHE A 226 -1.10 -23.46 7.75
CA PHE A 226 -0.54 -22.11 7.62
C PHE A 226 0.79 -22.11 6.84
N LYS A 227 1.72 -22.99 7.22
CA LYS A 227 3.02 -23.11 6.56
C LYS A 227 2.87 -23.41 5.06
N HIS A 228 1.93 -24.30 4.72
CA HIS A 228 1.62 -24.64 3.33
C HIS A 228 1.09 -23.41 2.56
N LEU A 229 0.15 -22.66 3.14
CA LEU A 229 -0.41 -21.45 2.55
C LEU A 229 0.67 -20.36 2.35
N GLU A 230 1.56 -20.16 3.34
CA GLU A 230 2.69 -19.24 3.22
C GLU A 230 3.64 -19.61 2.07
N ILE A 231 3.95 -20.92 1.92
CA ILE A 231 4.77 -21.39 0.79
C ILE A 231 4.09 -21.10 -0.54
N LEU A 232 2.78 -21.36 -0.66
CA LEU A 232 2.03 -21.07 -1.87
C LEU A 232 2.02 -19.56 -2.16
N ARG A 233 1.82 -18.74 -1.12
CA ARG A 233 1.83 -17.27 -1.24
C ARG A 233 3.19 -16.74 -1.69
N ALA A 234 4.27 -17.25 -1.11
CA ALA A 234 5.63 -16.87 -1.49
C ALA A 234 5.93 -17.22 -2.97
N ARG A 235 5.48 -18.39 -3.43
CA ARG A 235 5.60 -18.79 -4.85
C ARG A 235 4.85 -17.85 -5.78
N THR A 236 3.59 -17.54 -5.46
CA THR A 236 2.77 -16.60 -6.25
C THR A 236 3.43 -15.23 -6.35
N LYS A 237 3.91 -14.67 -5.23
CA LYS A 237 4.65 -13.39 -5.23
C LYS A 237 5.91 -13.45 -6.09
N HIS A 238 6.64 -14.56 -6.03
CA HIS A 238 7.82 -14.76 -6.88
C HIS A 238 7.48 -14.79 -8.38
N ASP A 239 6.43 -15.53 -8.75
CA ASP A 239 5.98 -15.65 -10.15
C ASP A 239 5.46 -14.31 -10.69
N GLU A 240 4.71 -13.54 -9.87
CA GLU A 240 4.26 -12.18 -10.21
C GLU A 240 5.46 -11.23 -10.42
N ALA A 241 6.43 -11.24 -9.51
CA ALA A 241 7.65 -10.44 -9.63
C ALA A 241 8.45 -10.81 -10.89
N GLN A 242 8.57 -12.11 -11.20
CA GLN A 242 9.25 -12.58 -12.40
C GLN A 242 8.52 -12.14 -13.67
N ALA A 243 7.18 -12.22 -13.70
CA ALA A 243 6.39 -11.74 -14.83
C ALA A 243 6.58 -10.24 -15.07
N LEU A 244 6.54 -9.42 -14.01
CA LEU A 244 6.81 -7.98 -14.09
C LEU A 244 8.22 -7.66 -14.58
N ASN A 245 9.23 -8.38 -14.10
CA ASN A 245 10.61 -8.21 -14.54
C ASN A 245 10.79 -8.57 -16.03
N ASN A 246 10.11 -9.62 -16.51
CA ASN A 246 10.10 -9.96 -17.92
C ASN A 246 9.50 -8.85 -18.79
N VAL A 247 8.36 -8.28 -18.38
CA VAL A 247 7.73 -7.16 -19.10
C VAL A 247 8.64 -5.93 -19.10
N ARG A 248 9.27 -5.60 -17.95
CA ARG A 248 10.23 -4.48 -17.86
C ARG A 248 11.41 -4.70 -18.83
N ARG A 249 12.01 -5.90 -18.83
CA ARG A 249 13.12 -6.23 -19.72
C ARG A 249 12.74 -6.08 -21.19
N GLN A 250 11.59 -6.64 -21.61
CA GLN A 250 11.10 -6.51 -23.00
C GLN A 250 10.87 -5.06 -23.40
N ARG A 251 10.32 -4.25 -22.50
CA ARG A 251 10.15 -2.82 -22.73
C ARG A 251 11.50 -2.11 -22.90
N ASP A 252 12.46 -2.41 -22.04
CA ASP A 252 13.76 -1.75 -22.05
C ASP A 252 14.56 -2.15 -23.30
N GLU A 253 14.51 -3.42 -23.72
CA GLU A 253 15.07 -3.90 -25.01
C GLU A 253 14.43 -3.19 -26.19
N HIS A 254 13.09 -3.06 -26.20
CA HIS A 254 12.39 -2.30 -27.24
C HIS A 254 12.85 -0.84 -27.32
N TRP A 255 12.92 -0.14 -26.18
CA TRP A 255 13.35 1.25 -26.17
C TRP A 255 14.81 1.45 -26.52
N GLN A 256 15.70 0.51 -26.15
CA GLN A 256 17.09 0.53 -26.60
C GLN A 256 17.18 0.41 -28.13
N GLY A 257 16.39 -0.44 -28.76
CA GLY A 257 16.28 -0.52 -30.22
C GLY A 257 15.83 0.80 -30.85
N VAL A 258 14.74 1.39 -30.31
CA VAL A 258 14.23 2.70 -30.79
C VAL A 258 15.26 3.82 -30.65
N VAL A 259 16.02 3.84 -29.56
CA VAL A 259 17.10 4.84 -29.36
C VAL A 259 18.21 4.61 -30.38
N ALA A 260 18.69 3.38 -30.58
CA ALA A 260 19.71 3.08 -31.54
C ALA A 260 19.33 3.45 -32.99
N ASP A 261 18.07 3.21 -33.39
CA ASP A 261 17.55 3.61 -34.71
C ASP A 261 17.55 5.14 -34.87
N LYS A 262 17.17 5.84 -33.78
CA LYS A 262 17.17 7.32 -33.79
C LYS A 262 18.57 7.92 -33.84
N ASP A 263 19.52 7.32 -33.13
CA ASP A 263 20.92 7.76 -33.16
C ASP A 263 21.52 7.58 -34.55
N ALA A 264 21.21 6.46 -35.26
CA ALA A 264 21.59 6.25 -36.65
C ALA A 264 21.03 7.35 -37.58
N VAL A 265 19.74 7.69 -37.45
CA VAL A 265 19.12 8.78 -38.22
C VAL A 265 19.74 10.15 -37.91
N ILE A 266 20.12 10.39 -36.64
CA ILE A 266 20.82 11.63 -36.27
C ILE A 266 22.19 11.69 -36.96
N ALA A 267 22.97 10.61 -36.88
CA ALA A 267 24.27 10.53 -37.52
C ALA A 267 24.20 10.79 -39.06
N ASP A 268 23.21 10.20 -39.73
CA ASP A 268 22.97 10.45 -41.17
C ASP A 268 22.64 11.92 -41.45
N LYS A 269 21.83 12.56 -40.60
CA LYS A 269 21.50 13.97 -40.73
C LYS A 269 22.70 14.88 -40.49
N ASP A 270 23.55 14.54 -39.51
CA ASP A 270 24.77 15.31 -39.23
C ASP A 270 25.73 15.33 -40.45
N ILE A 271 25.85 14.17 -41.17
CA ILE A 271 26.60 14.09 -42.41
C ILE A 271 26.00 15.07 -43.45
N VAL A 272 24.66 15.03 -43.64
CA VAL A 272 23.98 15.94 -44.60
C VAL A 272 24.12 17.40 -44.21
N ILE A 273 24.14 17.74 -42.95
CA ILE A 273 24.36 19.09 -42.43
C ILE A 273 25.79 19.54 -42.79
N ALA A 274 26.80 18.69 -42.50
CA ALA A 274 28.20 19.00 -42.80
C ALA A 274 28.44 19.28 -44.30
N ASP A 275 27.82 18.46 -45.16
CA ASP A 275 27.88 18.69 -46.64
C ASP A 275 27.25 20.01 -47.05
N LYS A 276 26.08 20.34 -46.46
CA LYS A 276 25.41 21.64 -46.72
C LYS A 276 26.23 22.83 -46.25
N ASP A 277 26.86 22.74 -45.08
CA ASP A 277 27.70 23.80 -44.53
C ASP A 277 28.92 24.05 -45.44
N THR A 278 29.50 22.98 -46.01
CA THR A 278 30.58 23.12 -47.03
C THR A 278 30.10 23.86 -48.27
N VAL A 279 28.91 23.48 -48.79
CA VAL A 279 28.31 24.16 -49.96
C VAL A 279 27.95 25.65 -49.65
N ILE A 280 27.51 25.94 -48.44
CA ILE A 280 27.24 27.33 -48.02
C ILE A 280 28.53 28.14 -47.99
N ALA A 281 29.58 27.60 -47.36
CA ALA A 281 30.88 28.27 -47.29
C ALA A 281 31.45 28.58 -48.70
N ASP A 282 31.35 27.64 -49.65
CA ASP A 282 31.77 27.88 -51.05
C ASP A 282 30.97 28.98 -51.72
N LYS A 283 29.65 29.01 -51.51
CA LYS A 283 28.76 30.08 -52.03
C LYS A 283 29.07 31.44 -51.42
N ASP A 284 29.31 31.50 -50.13
CA ASP A 284 29.65 32.75 -49.45
C ASP A 284 30.98 33.31 -49.94
N ALA A 285 31.98 32.44 -50.13
CA ALA A 285 33.24 32.83 -50.74
C ALA A 285 33.04 33.41 -52.16
N ARG A 286 32.17 32.76 -52.95
CA ARG A 286 31.86 33.23 -54.31
C ARG A 286 31.10 34.55 -54.36
N ILE A 287 30.17 34.77 -53.39
CA ILE A 287 29.46 36.01 -53.24
C ILE A 287 30.44 37.13 -52.89
N ALA A 288 31.33 36.93 -51.91
CA ALA A 288 32.35 37.92 -51.54
C ALA A 288 33.28 38.29 -52.70
N GLU A 289 33.65 37.31 -53.55
CA GLU A 289 34.47 37.54 -54.74
C GLU A 289 33.72 38.41 -55.77
N LEU A 290 32.45 38.17 -56.02
CA LEU A 290 31.59 38.93 -56.93
C LEU A 290 31.32 40.35 -56.45
N GLU A 291 31.09 40.54 -55.14
CA GLU A 291 30.94 41.86 -54.52
C GLU A 291 32.24 42.66 -54.63
N ALA A 292 33.40 42.06 -54.46
CA ALA A 292 34.68 42.76 -54.63
C ALA A 292 34.95 43.12 -56.10
N GLN A 293 34.44 42.36 -57.06
CA GLN A 293 34.51 42.74 -58.51
C GLN A 293 33.55 43.87 -58.86
N LEU A 294 32.36 43.93 -58.28
CA LEU A 294 31.41 44.98 -58.52
C LEU A 294 31.83 46.34 -57.90
N SER A 295 32.50 46.28 -56.73
CA SER A 295 33.01 47.57 -56.12
C SER A 295 34.23 48.15 -56.78
N LYS A 296 34.84 47.47 -57.76
CA LYS A 296 35.99 47.93 -58.55
C LYS A 296 35.55 48.58 -59.91
N LYS A 297 34.27 48.54 -60.24
CA LYS A 297 33.68 49.23 -61.41
C LYS A 297 33.02 50.53 -61.00
#